data_fde18241b5fa1d74e6e78d3c175b89f3
#
_entry.id   fde18241b5fa1d74e6e78d3c175b89f3
#
_cell.length_a   1.000
_cell.length_b   1.000
_cell.length_c   1.000
_cell.angle_alpha   90.00
_cell.angle_beta   90.00
_cell.angle_gamma   90.00
#
_symmetry.space_group_name_H-M   'P 1'
#
loop_
_entity.id
_entity.type
_entity.pdbx_description
1 polymer ?
#
loop_
_entity_poly.entity_id
_entity_poly.type
_entity_poly.pdbx_seq_one_letter_code
_entity_poly.pdbx_strand_id
1 'polypeptide(L)'
;MLTGTALAVTASMALTACGGSDGASSDAEPKKQTKSSATTAVENPLVASYDGGLYVLDGETLKLAKTVELPGFNRVNPAGDEDHVIVSTDSGFRVFDAARQTFTDAEFKGAKPGHVVRHGGRTVLFTDGTGEVNVFDPADLAGGKQPEGRGYTSAEPHHGVAIELAGGELVTTLGTEEKRTGALVLDKNNKEIARAENCPGVHGEAAAQGDVVGLGCEDGVLLYKDGKFTKVDAPDDYARTGNQAGSDASPILLGDYKTDPDAELERPTRISLIDTRTAKMKLVDLGTSYSFRSLARGPHGEALVLGTNGVLHVIDPETGKADKKIEALGDWTEPLDWQQPRPTLFVRDHTAYVSEPGKRQLHAYDLDSGEKLTSVTLPKATNELSGTVDGH
;
A
#
# COMPACT_ATOMS: atom_id res chain seq x y z
N MET A 1 -51.45 -19.30 -46.51
CA MET A 1 -51.66 -18.56 -47.75
C MET A 1 -50.31 -17.95 -48.13
N LEU A 2 -49.83 -18.58 -49.15
CA LEU A 2 -49.16 -18.16 -50.37
C LEU A 2 -47.78 -17.54 -50.16
N THR A 3 -46.75 -18.34 -50.46
CA THR A 3 -46.07 -18.59 -51.78
C THR A 3 -45.19 -17.41 -52.15
N GLY A 4 -43.96 -17.52 -52.35
CA GLY A 4 -43.04 -18.27 -53.18
C GLY A 4 -42.08 -17.20 -53.71
N THR A 5 -40.93 -17.28 -54.20
CA THR A 5 -40.29 -18.23 -55.07
C THR A 5 -38.80 -17.88 -55.18
N ALA A 6 -37.98 -18.86 -55.28
CA ALA A 6 -36.57 -18.81 -55.60
C ALA A 6 -36.31 -18.52 -57.07
N LEU A 7 -35.16 -17.94 -57.40
CA LEU A 7 -34.50 -18.20 -58.69
C LEU A 7 -32.97 -18.11 -58.55
N ALA A 8 -32.36 -19.23 -58.84
CA ALA A 8 -30.94 -19.38 -59.08
C ALA A 8 -30.69 -19.28 -60.60
N VAL A 9 -29.59 -18.73 -61.06
CA VAL A 9 -29.04 -19.03 -62.42
C VAL A 9 -27.50 -19.04 -62.30
N THR A 10 -27.02 -20.09 -62.88
CA THR A 10 -25.69 -20.68 -63.00
C THR A 10 -24.80 -20.06 -64.06
N ALA A 11 -23.50 -20.18 -63.83
CA ALA A 11 -22.41 -20.64 -64.73
C ALA A 11 -21.98 -19.75 -65.89
N SER A 12 -20.71 -19.55 -66.11
CA SER A 12 -19.83 -20.42 -66.93
C SER A 12 -18.38 -19.87 -66.96
N MET A 13 -17.48 -20.79 -67.06
CA MET A 13 -16.03 -20.67 -67.27
C MET A 13 -15.65 -20.10 -68.63
N ALA A 14 -14.46 -19.49 -68.69
CA ALA A 14 -13.50 -19.74 -69.76
C ALA A 14 -12.10 -19.33 -69.38
N LEU A 15 -11.22 -20.30 -69.53
CA LEU A 15 -9.74 -20.12 -69.55
C LEU A 15 -9.33 -19.56 -70.93
N THR A 16 -8.27 -18.74 -70.92
CA THR A 16 -7.19 -18.87 -71.90
C THR A 16 -5.94 -18.10 -71.44
N ALA A 17 -4.85 -18.64 -71.83
CA ALA A 17 -3.49 -18.37 -71.42
C ALA A 17 -2.72 -17.40 -72.34
N CYS A 18 -1.55 -16.99 -71.83
CA CYS A 18 -0.28 -16.57 -72.47
C CYS A 18 -0.05 -15.15 -72.89
N GLY A 19 1.01 -14.56 -72.30
CA GLY A 19 2.13 -14.00 -73.04
C GLY A 19 2.40 -12.53 -72.87
N GLY A 20 3.60 -12.19 -72.38
CA GLY A 20 4.30 -10.96 -72.79
C GLY A 20 4.59 -9.93 -71.67
N SER A 21 5.84 -9.87 -71.36
CA SER A 21 6.59 -8.84 -70.63
C SER A 21 6.22 -7.42 -70.97
N ASP A 22 6.12 -6.55 -69.95
CA ASP A 22 6.97 -5.37 -69.80
C ASP A 22 6.54 -4.57 -68.55
N GLY A 23 7.54 -3.95 -67.91
CA GLY A 23 7.52 -3.36 -66.56
C GLY A 23 6.57 -2.18 -66.36
N ALA A 24 6.08 -2.17 -65.13
CA ALA A 24 5.71 -0.91 -64.44
C ALA A 24 5.89 -1.11 -62.96
N SER A 25 6.80 -0.35 -62.37
CA SER A 25 7.03 -0.14 -60.96
C SER A 25 5.75 0.33 -60.30
N SER A 26 5.24 -0.45 -59.35
CA SER A 26 4.27 0.04 -58.37
C SER A 26 4.99 0.22 -57.05
N ASP A 27 5.13 1.46 -56.62
CA ASP A 27 5.54 1.87 -55.30
C ASP A 27 4.65 1.24 -54.22
N ALA A 28 5.13 0.21 -53.59
CA ALA A 28 4.57 -0.30 -52.35
C ALA A 28 5.14 0.55 -51.21
N GLU A 29 4.33 1.44 -50.64
CA GLU A 29 4.66 2.10 -49.38
C GLU A 29 5.10 1.08 -48.32
N PRO A 30 6.23 1.29 -47.65
CA PRO A 30 6.61 0.42 -46.56
C PRO A 30 5.66 0.65 -45.41
N LYS A 31 4.87 -0.35 -45.05
CA LYS A 31 4.18 -0.40 -43.75
C LYS A 31 5.20 -0.10 -42.67
N LYS A 32 5.06 1.09 -42.01
CA LYS A 32 5.76 1.40 -40.79
C LYS A 32 5.46 0.30 -39.78
N GLN A 33 6.38 -0.62 -39.61
CA GLN A 33 6.46 -1.41 -38.38
C GLN A 33 6.73 -0.41 -37.27
N THR A 34 5.72 -0.14 -36.45
CA THR A 34 5.90 0.45 -35.12
C THR A 34 6.83 -0.50 -34.36
N LYS A 35 8.10 -0.16 -34.28
CA LYS A 35 9.00 -0.77 -33.30
C LYS A 35 8.39 -0.50 -31.95
N SER A 36 7.86 -1.53 -31.31
CA SER A 36 7.64 -1.54 -29.86
C SER A 36 9.02 -1.22 -29.26
N SER A 37 9.21 0.01 -28.77
CA SER A 37 10.35 0.35 -27.96
C SER A 37 10.22 -0.53 -26.71
N ALA A 38 11.14 -1.45 -26.51
CA ALA A 38 11.25 -2.13 -25.23
C ALA A 38 11.35 -1.05 -24.15
N THR A 39 10.38 -1.01 -23.23
CA THR A 39 10.39 -0.09 -22.11
C THR A 39 11.61 -0.46 -21.26
N THR A 40 12.52 0.49 -21.04
CA THR A 40 13.66 0.26 -20.14
C THR A 40 13.10 0.07 -18.74
N ALA A 41 13.54 -0.96 -18.05
CA ALA A 41 13.16 -1.18 -16.65
C ALA A 41 13.59 0.03 -15.80
N VAL A 42 12.79 0.36 -14.81
CA VAL A 42 13.09 1.40 -13.82
C VAL A 42 13.72 0.72 -12.62
N GLU A 43 14.88 1.18 -12.22
CA GLU A 43 15.52 0.74 -10.99
C GLU A 43 14.88 1.47 -9.80
N ASN A 44 14.64 0.75 -8.70
CA ASN A 44 14.04 1.30 -7.47
C ASN A 44 12.76 2.13 -7.72
N PRO A 45 11.75 1.61 -8.43
CA PRO A 45 10.60 2.41 -8.82
C PRO A 45 9.78 2.91 -7.64
N LEU A 46 9.26 4.13 -7.77
CA LEU A 46 8.17 4.65 -6.97
C LEU A 46 6.88 4.57 -7.78
N VAL A 47 5.78 4.34 -7.08
CA VAL A 47 4.44 4.34 -7.67
C VAL A 47 3.56 5.31 -6.88
N ALA A 48 3.02 6.30 -7.55
CA ALA A 48 2.06 7.22 -6.96
C ALA A 48 0.71 7.09 -7.67
N SER A 49 -0.37 6.88 -6.92
CA SER A 49 -1.70 6.91 -7.49
C SER A 49 -2.23 8.35 -7.60
N TYR A 50 -3.06 8.59 -8.60
CA TYR A 50 -3.83 9.81 -8.77
C TYR A 50 -5.25 9.44 -9.24
N ASP A 51 -6.19 10.38 -9.18
CA ASP A 51 -7.54 10.12 -9.66
C ASP A 51 -7.54 9.84 -11.18
N GLY A 52 -7.70 8.54 -11.51
CA GLY A 52 -7.69 8.00 -12.85
C GLY A 52 -6.39 7.31 -13.29
N GLY A 53 -5.42 7.03 -12.39
CA GLY A 53 -4.23 6.29 -12.80
C GLY A 53 -3.09 6.19 -11.81
N LEU A 54 -1.95 5.73 -12.35
CA LEU A 54 -0.69 5.59 -11.64
C LEU A 54 0.42 6.34 -12.36
N TYR A 55 1.32 6.93 -11.62
CA TYR A 55 2.63 7.38 -12.06
C TYR A 55 3.68 6.39 -11.59
N VAL A 56 4.57 6.00 -12.50
CA VAL A 56 5.79 5.26 -12.18
C VAL A 56 6.96 6.22 -12.32
N LEU A 57 7.75 6.35 -11.28
CA LEU A 57 8.89 7.25 -11.22
C LEU A 57 10.16 6.47 -10.89
N ASP A 58 11.26 6.94 -11.41
CA ASP A 58 12.58 6.54 -10.95
C ASP A 58 12.82 7.05 -9.53
N GLY A 59 13.18 6.17 -8.60
CA GLY A 59 13.25 6.50 -7.18
C GLY A 59 14.41 7.41 -6.78
N GLU A 60 15.46 7.48 -7.60
CA GLU A 60 16.62 8.35 -7.31
C GLU A 60 16.41 9.76 -7.86
N THR A 61 15.95 9.84 -9.10
CA THR A 61 15.84 11.12 -9.82
C THR A 61 14.44 11.73 -9.76
N LEU A 62 13.44 10.98 -9.31
CA LEU A 62 12.00 11.28 -9.39
C LEU A 62 11.49 11.54 -10.82
N LYS A 63 12.25 11.15 -11.84
CA LYS A 63 11.83 11.32 -13.23
C LYS A 63 10.62 10.41 -13.51
N LEU A 64 9.55 11.01 -14.06
CA LEU A 64 8.39 10.27 -14.50
C LEU A 64 8.76 9.34 -15.66
N ALA A 65 8.70 8.04 -15.41
CA ALA A 65 8.98 6.99 -16.39
C ALA A 65 7.74 6.62 -17.20
N LYS A 66 6.57 6.51 -16.53
CA LYS A 66 5.32 6.13 -17.17
C LYS A 66 4.10 6.69 -16.46
N THR A 67 3.06 6.92 -17.23
CA THR A 67 1.69 7.13 -16.74
C THR A 67 0.86 5.93 -17.17
N VAL A 68 0.14 5.34 -16.24
CA VAL A 68 -0.76 4.20 -16.45
C VAL A 68 -2.18 4.65 -16.14
N GLU A 69 -3.09 4.52 -17.09
CA GLU A 69 -4.50 4.82 -16.86
C GLU A 69 -5.14 3.69 -16.05
N LEU A 70 -5.79 4.05 -14.96
CA LEU A 70 -6.53 3.16 -14.09
C LEU A 70 -7.68 3.95 -13.45
N PRO A 71 -8.91 3.82 -13.94
CA PRO A 71 -10.04 4.59 -13.43
C PRO A 71 -10.29 4.40 -11.94
N GLY A 72 -10.84 5.42 -11.30
CA GLY A 72 -11.23 5.41 -9.90
C GLY A 72 -10.09 5.81 -8.95
N PHE A 73 -10.40 5.73 -7.66
CA PHE A 73 -9.45 5.86 -6.57
C PHE A 73 -8.77 4.51 -6.33
N ASN A 74 -7.46 4.48 -6.37
CA ASN A 74 -6.68 3.26 -6.21
C ASN A 74 -5.63 3.45 -5.11
N ARG A 75 -5.46 2.47 -4.24
CA ARG A 75 -4.41 2.45 -3.23
C ARG A 75 -3.21 1.68 -3.74
N VAL A 76 -2.03 2.04 -3.25
CA VAL A 76 -0.76 1.41 -3.61
C VAL A 76 0.03 1.04 -2.36
N ASN A 77 0.51 -0.21 -2.33
CA ASN A 77 1.32 -0.73 -1.23
C ASN A 77 2.49 -1.54 -1.81
N PRO A 78 3.65 -1.59 -1.14
CA PRO A 78 4.73 -2.47 -1.57
C PRO A 78 4.27 -3.93 -1.56
N ALA A 79 4.70 -4.70 -2.54
CA ALA A 79 4.38 -6.14 -2.57
C ALA A 79 5.31 -6.97 -1.67
N GLY A 80 6.48 -6.44 -1.31
CA GLY A 80 7.46 -7.14 -0.49
C GLY A 80 8.65 -7.69 -1.28
N ASP A 81 8.80 -7.27 -2.52
CA ASP A 81 9.95 -7.53 -3.38
C ASP A 81 10.40 -6.25 -4.10
N GLU A 82 11.49 -6.35 -4.84
CA GLU A 82 12.13 -5.23 -5.54
C GLU A 82 11.42 -4.79 -6.83
N ASP A 83 10.45 -5.57 -7.32
CA ASP A 83 9.82 -5.35 -8.63
C ASP A 83 8.36 -4.91 -8.54
N HIS A 84 7.62 -5.33 -7.51
CA HIS A 84 6.16 -5.25 -7.51
C HIS A 84 5.55 -4.33 -6.45
N VAL A 85 4.40 -3.78 -6.78
CA VAL A 85 3.46 -3.14 -5.84
C VAL A 85 2.08 -3.77 -5.97
N ILE A 86 1.36 -3.83 -4.86
CA ILE A 86 -0.04 -4.24 -4.83
C ILE A 86 -0.91 -2.99 -5.02
N VAL A 87 -1.79 -3.05 -5.99
CA VAL A 87 -2.76 -1.99 -6.29
C VAL A 87 -4.15 -2.47 -5.88
N SER A 88 -4.73 -1.82 -4.87
CA SER A 88 -6.13 -2.06 -4.48
C SER A 88 -7.05 -1.28 -5.42
N THR A 89 -7.97 -2.00 -6.05
CA THR A 89 -8.98 -1.49 -7.00
C THR A 89 -10.38 -1.86 -6.52
N ASP A 90 -11.42 -1.37 -7.15
CA ASP A 90 -12.80 -1.73 -6.78
C ASP A 90 -13.08 -3.25 -6.88
N SER A 91 -12.32 -3.99 -7.69
CA SER A 91 -12.52 -5.43 -7.94
C SER A 91 -11.61 -6.34 -7.11
N GLY A 92 -10.67 -5.80 -6.35
CA GLY A 92 -9.71 -6.56 -5.56
C GLY A 92 -8.30 -6.02 -5.66
N PHE A 93 -7.33 -6.86 -5.31
CA PHE A 93 -5.91 -6.52 -5.40
C PHE A 93 -5.33 -7.00 -6.73
N ARG A 94 -4.57 -6.13 -7.38
CA ARG A 94 -3.85 -6.42 -8.61
C ARG A 94 -2.36 -6.21 -8.40
N VAL A 95 -1.55 -7.08 -8.97
CA VAL A 95 -0.09 -6.96 -8.90
C VAL A 95 0.41 -6.14 -10.08
N PHE A 96 1.13 -5.08 -9.78
CA PHE A 96 1.74 -4.20 -10.76
C PHE A 96 3.26 -4.38 -10.70
N ASP A 97 3.86 -4.84 -11.79
CA ASP A 97 5.31 -4.86 -11.99
C ASP A 97 5.76 -3.42 -12.24
N ALA A 98 6.28 -2.80 -11.20
CA ALA A 98 6.67 -1.40 -11.23
C ALA A 98 7.97 -1.20 -12.01
N ALA A 99 8.89 -2.18 -11.96
CA ALA A 99 10.11 -2.14 -12.73
C ALA A 99 9.84 -2.20 -14.24
N ARG A 100 8.92 -3.07 -14.69
CA ARG A 100 8.48 -3.17 -16.10
C ARG A 100 7.30 -2.28 -16.45
N GLN A 101 6.72 -1.60 -15.44
CA GLN A 101 5.65 -0.61 -15.58
C GLN A 101 4.38 -1.18 -16.21
N THR A 102 3.96 -2.36 -15.79
CA THR A 102 2.80 -3.05 -16.33
C THR A 102 2.11 -3.91 -15.28
N PHE A 103 0.78 -4.07 -15.40
CA PHE A 103 0.08 -5.08 -14.60
C PHE A 103 0.49 -6.48 -15.04
N THR A 104 0.63 -7.36 -14.08
CA THR A 104 0.79 -8.81 -14.29
C THR A 104 -0.57 -9.49 -14.42
N ASP A 105 -0.57 -10.81 -14.64
CA ASP A 105 -1.80 -11.62 -14.61
C ASP A 105 -2.22 -12.02 -13.18
N ALA A 106 -1.43 -11.63 -12.16
CA ALA A 106 -1.74 -11.89 -10.76
C ALA A 106 -2.83 -10.93 -10.26
N GLU A 107 -3.97 -11.49 -9.86
CA GLU A 107 -5.13 -10.75 -9.35
C GLU A 107 -5.80 -11.55 -8.22
N PHE A 108 -6.07 -10.89 -7.10
CA PHE A 108 -6.84 -11.44 -5.97
C PHE A 108 -8.20 -10.72 -5.96
N LYS A 109 -9.21 -11.39 -6.51
CA LYS A 109 -10.56 -10.83 -6.67
C LYS A 109 -11.28 -10.78 -5.34
N GLY A 110 -12.00 -9.70 -5.09
CA GLY A 110 -12.84 -9.53 -3.92
C GLY A 110 -13.31 -8.09 -3.77
N ALA A 111 -14.51 -7.93 -3.28
CA ALA A 111 -15.07 -6.61 -3.02
C ALA A 111 -14.42 -5.96 -1.79
N LYS A 112 -14.27 -4.64 -1.82
CA LYS A 112 -13.69 -3.85 -0.71
C LYS A 112 -12.32 -4.41 -0.28
N PRO A 113 -11.28 -4.40 -1.16
CA PRO A 113 -9.93 -4.79 -0.75
C PRO A 113 -9.47 -3.89 0.40
N GLY A 114 -9.04 -4.49 1.49
CA GLY A 114 -8.65 -3.80 2.72
C GLY A 114 -7.14 -3.61 2.82
N HIS A 115 -6.51 -4.32 3.74
CA HIS A 115 -5.10 -4.14 4.08
C HIS A 115 -4.16 -5.01 3.24
N VAL A 116 -2.98 -4.47 2.97
CA VAL A 116 -1.80 -5.16 2.44
C VAL A 116 -0.71 -5.03 3.48
N VAL A 117 -0.29 -6.13 4.07
CA VAL A 117 0.66 -6.17 5.18
C VAL A 117 1.86 -7.01 4.80
N ARG A 118 3.06 -6.53 5.12
CA ARG A 118 4.32 -7.23 4.89
C ARG A 118 5.03 -7.44 6.23
N HIS A 119 5.47 -8.66 6.47
CA HIS A 119 6.29 -9.00 7.62
C HIS A 119 6.90 -10.38 7.46
N GLY A 120 8.10 -10.61 8.01
CA GLY A 120 8.74 -11.93 8.05
C GLY A 120 8.91 -12.60 6.68
N GLY A 121 9.14 -11.81 5.61
CA GLY A 121 9.24 -12.32 4.23
C GLY A 121 7.90 -12.80 3.66
N ARG A 122 6.78 -12.38 4.22
CA ARG A 122 5.43 -12.69 3.72
C ARG A 122 4.65 -11.43 3.39
N THR A 123 3.74 -11.57 2.44
CA THR A 123 2.73 -10.56 2.12
C THR A 123 1.36 -11.14 2.41
N VAL A 124 0.57 -10.36 3.12
CA VAL A 124 -0.79 -10.73 3.55
C VAL A 124 -1.77 -9.71 3.00
N LEU A 125 -2.80 -10.21 2.32
CA LEU A 125 -3.92 -9.41 1.81
C LEU A 125 -5.16 -9.75 2.62
N PHE A 126 -5.85 -8.74 3.13
CA PHE A 126 -7.15 -8.89 3.78
C PHE A 126 -8.23 -8.24 2.91
N THR A 127 -9.25 -9.02 2.52
CA THR A 127 -10.37 -8.54 1.70
C THR A 127 -11.59 -8.30 2.59
N ASP A 128 -11.90 -7.05 2.89
CA ASP A 128 -12.95 -6.68 3.84
C ASP A 128 -14.34 -7.21 3.46
N GLY A 129 -14.68 -7.16 2.18
CA GLY A 129 -16.01 -7.56 1.71
C GLY A 129 -16.28 -9.06 1.74
N THR A 130 -15.23 -9.89 1.88
CA THR A 130 -15.36 -11.36 1.92
C THR A 130 -14.79 -11.96 3.20
N GLY A 131 -13.95 -11.24 3.93
CA GLY A 131 -13.18 -11.75 5.05
C GLY A 131 -12.03 -12.69 4.64
N GLU A 132 -11.73 -12.76 3.34
CA GLU A 132 -10.63 -13.59 2.84
C GLU A 132 -9.28 -12.99 3.16
N VAL A 133 -8.38 -13.85 3.62
CA VAL A 133 -6.96 -13.57 3.87
C VAL A 133 -6.13 -14.44 2.96
N ASN A 134 -5.24 -13.82 2.20
CA ASN A 134 -4.28 -14.49 1.34
C ASN A 134 -2.87 -14.18 1.83
N VAL A 135 -2.07 -15.22 2.12
CA VAL A 135 -0.68 -15.11 2.55
C VAL A 135 0.22 -15.78 1.53
N PHE A 136 1.24 -15.10 1.05
CA PHE A 136 2.15 -15.63 0.05
C PHE A 136 3.58 -15.10 0.23
N ASP A 137 4.52 -15.78 -0.42
CA ASP A 137 5.89 -15.31 -0.57
C ASP A 137 5.94 -14.30 -1.74
N PRO A 138 6.33 -13.04 -1.51
CA PRO A 138 6.37 -12.04 -2.58
C PRO A 138 7.34 -12.42 -3.72
N ALA A 139 8.37 -13.23 -3.47
CA ALA A 139 9.27 -13.72 -4.52
C ALA A 139 8.54 -14.56 -5.60
N ASP A 140 7.41 -15.19 -5.25
CA ASP A 140 6.60 -15.97 -6.20
C ASP A 140 5.86 -15.09 -7.22
N LEU A 141 5.80 -13.76 -7.00
CA LEU A 141 5.23 -12.81 -7.96
C LEU A 141 6.06 -12.68 -9.23
N ALA A 142 7.34 -13.03 -9.21
CA ALA A 142 8.23 -12.99 -10.38
C ALA A 142 7.71 -13.83 -11.55
N GLY A 143 6.85 -14.83 -11.29
CA GLY A 143 6.15 -15.62 -12.32
C GLY A 143 5.04 -14.87 -13.05
N GLY A 144 4.67 -13.67 -12.64
CA GLY A 144 3.61 -12.83 -13.22
C GLY A 144 2.20 -13.38 -13.05
N LYS A 145 2.01 -14.44 -12.25
CA LYS A 145 0.73 -15.08 -11.94
C LYS A 145 0.46 -15.00 -10.45
N GLN A 146 -0.81 -15.17 -10.08
CA GLN A 146 -1.18 -15.27 -8.68
C GLN A 146 -0.37 -16.39 -8.01
N PRO A 147 0.39 -16.09 -6.93
CA PRO A 147 1.19 -17.07 -6.23
C PRO A 147 0.29 -18.09 -5.51
N GLU A 148 0.81 -19.29 -5.35
CA GLU A 148 0.23 -20.24 -4.41
C GLU A 148 0.57 -19.78 -2.98
N GLY A 149 -0.40 -19.90 -2.06
CA GLY A 149 -0.21 -19.41 -0.72
C GLY A 149 -1.20 -20.04 0.27
N ARG A 150 -1.11 -19.58 1.51
CA ARG A 150 -2.06 -19.96 2.56
C ARG A 150 -3.30 -19.07 2.47
N GLY A 151 -4.47 -19.68 2.45
CA GLY A 151 -5.76 -19.00 2.58
C GLY A 151 -6.38 -19.18 3.97
N TYR A 152 -7.06 -18.14 4.45
CA TYR A 152 -7.95 -18.18 5.60
C TYR A 152 -9.17 -17.31 5.30
N THR A 153 -10.32 -17.62 5.85
CA THR A 153 -11.51 -16.77 5.78
C THR A 153 -12.00 -16.49 7.18
N SER A 154 -12.15 -15.23 7.54
CA SER A 154 -12.72 -14.84 8.83
C SER A 154 -14.17 -15.32 8.98
N ALA A 155 -14.62 -15.54 10.21
CA ALA A 155 -15.97 -16.03 10.49
C ALA A 155 -17.05 -15.10 9.90
N GLU A 156 -16.79 -13.79 9.92
CA GLU A 156 -17.65 -12.77 9.32
C GLU A 156 -16.80 -11.75 8.55
N PRO A 157 -17.28 -11.25 7.40
CA PRO A 157 -16.65 -10.14 6.70
C PRO A 157 -16.62 -8.89 7.57
N HIS A 158 -15.48 -8.19 7.58
CA HIS A 158 -15.32 -6.93 8.31
C HIS A 158 -14.12 -6.16 7.77
N HIS A 159 -14.02 -4.89 8.12
CA HIS A 159 -12.80 -4.13 7.87
C HIS A 159 -11.71 -4.62 8.82
N GLY A 160 -10.87 -5.52 8.32
CA GLY A 160 -9.91 -6.28 9.11
C GLY A 160 -8.49 -6.19 8.62
N VAL A 161 -7.61 -6.77 9.40
CA VAL A 161 -6.18 -6.87 9.11
C VAL A 161 -5.66 -8.23 9.52
N ALA A 162 -4.63 -8.69 8.82
CA ALA A 162 -3.91 -9.90 9.17
C ALA A 162 -2.42 -9.72 8.89
N ILE A 163 -1.60 -10.36 9.72
CA ILE A 163 -0.13 -10.35 9.60
C ILE A 163 0.40 -11.74 9.95
N GLU A 164 1.28 -12.29 9.12
CA GLU A 164 1.96 -13.56 9.39
C GLU A 164 3.33 -13.29 10.02
N LEU A 165 3.60 -13.94 11.13
CA LEU A 165 4.88 -13.93 11.83
C LEU A 165 5.89 -14.87 11.18
N ALA A 166 7.17 -14.69 11.45
CA ALA A 166 8.24 -15.53 10.90
C ALA A 166 8.06 -17.03 11.22
N GLY A 167 7.41 -17.35 12.35
CA GLY A 167 7.06 -18.71 12.74
C GLY A 167 5.88 -19.34 11.98
N GLY A 168 5.19 -18.58 11.11
CA GLY A 168 4.00 -19.00 10.38
C GLY A 168 2.70 -18.88 11.20
N GLU A 169 2.73 -18.18 12.33
CA GLU A 169 1.53 -17.78 13.06
C GLU A 169 0.85 -16.61 12.33
N LEU A 170 -0.44 -16.70 12.10
CA LEU A 170 -1.25 -15.64 11.49
C LEU A 170 -2.08 -14.95 12.56
N VAL A 171 -1.72 -13.72 12.87
CA VAL A 171 -2.53 -12.82 13.72
C VAL A 171 -3.55 -12.14 12.84
N THR A 172 -4.84 -12.23 13.18
CA THR A 172 -5.91 -11.58 12.41
C THR A 172 -6.99 -11.04 13.32
N THR A 173 -7.67 -10.00 12.86
CA THR A 173 -8.72 -9.32 13.61
C THR A 173 -10.00 -10.15 13.73
N LEU A 174 -10.75 -9.87 14.78
CA LEU A 174 -12.09 -10.39 15.05
C LEU A 174 -13.11 -9.26 14.91
N GLY A 175 -14.18 -9.53 14.15
CA GLY A 175 -15.22 -8.54 14.00
C GLY A 175 -16.32 -8.97 13.05
N THR A 176 -17.27 -8.06 12.94
CA THR A 176 -18.31 -8.02 11.91
C THR A 176 -18.23 -6.67 11.20
N GLU A 177 -19.05 -6.44 10.19
CA GLU A 177 -19.12 -5.12 9.52
C GLU A 177 -19.47 -3.99 10.52
N GLU A 178 -20.23 -4.30 11.57
CA GLU A 178 -20.70 -3.31 12.57
C GLU A 178 -19.74 -3.15 13.76
N LYS A 179 -19.04 -4.20 14.16
CA LYS A 179 -18.25 -4.20 15.40
C LYS A 179 -17.00 -5.06 15.29
N ARG A 180 -15.87 -4.47 15.66
CA ARG A 180 -14.58 -5.16 15.79
C ARG A 180 -14.20 -5.25 17.25
N THR A 181 -13.78 -6.44 17.70
CA THR A 181 -13.69 -6.75 19.14
C THR A 181 -12.31 -7.15 19.62
N GLY A 182 -11.42 -7.56 18.71
CA GLY A 182 -10.13 -8.06 19.11
C GLY A 182 -9.43 -8.83 18.00
N ALA A 183 -8.65 -9.82 18.38
CA ALA A 183 -7.87 -10.62 17.45
C ALA A 183 -7.77 -12.07 17.88
N LEU A 184 -7.49 -12.94 16.92
CA LEU A 184 -7.10 -14.33 17.13
C LEU A 184 -5.77 -14.62 16.42
N VAL A 185 -5.17 -15.72 16.80
CA VAL A 185 -3.94 -16.23 16.18
C VAL A 185 -4.17 -17.66 15.73
N LEU A 186 -3.77 -17.92 14.51
CA LEU A 186 -3.85 -19.24 13.87
C LEU A 186 -2.44 -19.81 13.68
N ASP A 187 -2.28 -21.11 13.94
CA ASP A 187 -1.07 -21.80 13.54
C ASP A 187 -1.02 -22.02 12.01
N LYS A 188 0.09 -22.56 11.50
CA LYS A 188 0.29 -22.83 10.06
C LYS A 188 -0.77 -23.74 9.42
N ASN A 189 -1.60 -24.43 10.21
CA ASN A 189 -2.70 -25.28 9.74
C ASN A 189 -4.06 -24.59 9.89
N ASN A 190 -4.10 -23.29 10.14
CA ASN A 190 -5.30 -22.51 10.43
C ASN A 190 -6.06 -22.94 11.69
N LYS A 191 -5.38 -23.57 12.65
CA LYS A 191 -5.96 -23.87 13.95
C LYS A 191 -5.74 -22.69 14.89
N GLU A 192 -6.79 -22.23 15.54
CA GLU A 192 -6.72 -21.19 16.56
C GLU A 192 -5.87 -21.63 17.75
N ILE A 193 -4.88 -20.81 18.12
CA ILE A 193 -3.96 -21.04 19.23
C ILE A 193 -4.01 -19.96 20.30
N ALA A 194 -4.51 -18.76 19.97
CA ALA A 194 -4.71 -17.67 20.92
C ALA A 194 -5.87 -16.78 20.48
N ARG A 195 -6.53 -16.12 21.45
CA ARG A 195 -7.63 -15.18 21.21
C ARG A 195 -7.67 -14.12 22.30
N ALA A 196 -8.01 -12.89 21.91
CA ALA A 196 -8.32 -11.80 22.83
C ALA A 196 -9.45 -10.94 22.24
N GLU A 197 -10.46 -10.63 23.07
CA GLU A 197 -11.65 -9.87 22.67
C GLU A 197 -11.78 -8.56 23.47
N ASN A 198 -10.66 -8.06 23.99
CA ASN A 198 -10.56 -6.82 24.75
C ASN A 198 -9.87 -5.69 23.98
N CYS A 199 -10.11 -5.59 22.68
CA CYS A 199 -9.61 -4.54 21.80
C CYS A 199 -10.77 -3.96 20.97
N PRO A 200 -11.63 -3.12 21.59
CA PRO A 200 -12.75 -2.53 20.90
C PRO A 200 -12.26 -1.69 19.72
N GLY A 201 -13.02 -1.72 18.62
CA GLY A 201 -12.72 -0.97 17.40
C GLY A 201 -11.38 -1.34 16.75
N VAL A 202 -10.86 -2.57 16.98
CA VAL A 202 -9.52 -2.99 16.50
C VAL A 202 -9.30 -2.57 15.05
N HIS A 203 -8.15 -1.92 14.80
CA HIS A 203 -7.80 -1.39 13.49
C HIS A 203 -6.30 -1.14 13.38
N GLY A 204 -5.75 -1.49 12.22
CA GLY A 204 -4.32 -1.35 11.95
C GLY A 204 -3.47 -2.37 12.72
N GLU A 205 -2.27 -2.53 12.23
CA GLU A 205 -1.25 -3.43 12.75
C GLU A 205 0.14 -2.85 12.53
N ALA A 206 1.08 -3.29 13.32
CA ALA A 206 2.49 -3.09 13.05
C ALA A 206 3.31 -4.16 13.76
N ALA A 207 4.42 -4.59 13.14
CA ALA A 207 5.41 -5.44 13.77
C ALA A 207 6.59 -4.62 14.27
N ALA A 208 7.11 -5.02 15.43
CA ALA A 208 8.31 -4.45 16.03
C ALA A 208 9.42 -5.50 16.14
N GLN A 209 10.62 -5.04 16.45
CA GLN A 209 11.78 -5.92 16.73
C GLN A 209 11.42 -7.09 17.65
N GLY A 210 11.83 -8.30 17.26
CA GLY A 210 11.57 -9.51 18.03
C GLY A 210 10.21 -10.14 17.70
N ASP A 211 9.69 -9.88 16.52
CA ASP A 211 8.47 -10.51 16.00
C ASP A 211 7.22 -10.25 16.87
N VAL A 212 7.11 -9.02 17.37
CA VAL A 212 5.99 -8.57 18.22
C VAL A 212 5.01 -7.78 17.38
N VAL A 213 3.76 -8.19 17.36
CA VAL A 213 2.67 -7.49 16.64
C VAL A 213 1.87 -6.62 17.60
N GLY A 214 1.64 -5.36 17.23
CA GLY A 214 0.68 -4.48 17.87
C GLY A 214 -0.54 -4.25 17.00
N LEU A 215 -1.71 -4.33 17.62
CA LEU A 215 -3.00 -4.02 17.02
C LEU A 215 -3.62 -2.84 17.77
N GLY A 216 -4.05 -1.81 17.05
CA GLY A 216 -4.66 -0.64 17.67
C GLY A 216 -6.09 -0.89 18.13
N CYS A 217 -6.45 -0.33 19.27
CA CYS A 217 -7.79 -0.38 19.85
C CYS A 217 -8.33 1.04 20.07
N GLU A 218 -9.56 1.17 20.54
CA GLU A 218 -10.15 2.46 20.96
C GLU A 218 -9.78 2.84 22.39
N ASP A 219 -9.05 1.98 23.11
CA ASP A 219 -8.64 2.12 24.50
C ASP A 219 -7.17 1.74 24.73
N GLY A 220 -6.36 1.75 23.67
CA GLY A 220 -4.95 1.42 23.74
C GLY A 220 -4.47 0.51 22.60
N VAL A 221 -3.60 -0.44 22.91
CA VAL A 221 -2.98 -1.36 21.95
C VAL A 221 -2.99 -2.78 22.48
N LEU A 222 -3.28 -3.76 21.64
CA LEU A 222 -3.18 -5.18 21.95
C LEU A 222 -1.89 -5.73 21.34
N LEU A 223 -0.93 -6.13 22.16
CA LEU A 223 0.32 -6.76 21.73
C LEU A 223 0.18 -8.27 21.68
N TYR A 224 0.72 -8.89 20.63
CA TYR A 224 0.91 -10.33 20.55
C TYR A 224 2.39 -10.67 20.46
N LYS A 225 2.81 -11.59 21.32
CA LYS A 225 4.18 -12.11 21.37
C LYS A 225 4.19 -13.50 22.01
N ASP A 226 4.97 -14.43 21.46
CA ASP A 226 5.25 -15.76 22.04
C ASP A 226 3.96 -16.49 22.49
N GLY A 227 2.93 -16.53 21.66
CA GLY A 227 1.66 -17.23 21.94
C GLY A 227 0.71 -16.47 22.88
N LYS A 228 0.99 -15.22 23.26
CA LYS A 228 0.22 -14.50 24.27
C LYS A 228 -0.13 -13.08 23.83
N PHE A 229 -1.39 -12.71 24.07
CA PHE A 229 -1.84 -11.32 24.01
C PHE A 229 -1.59 -10.58 25.33
N THR A 230 -1.18 -9.32 25.20
CA THR A 230 -1.00 -8.39 26.32
C THR A 230 -1.63 -7.05 25.96
N LYS A 231 -2.55 -6.55 26.78
CA LYS A 231 -3.15 -5.23 26.60
C LYS A 231 -2.21 -4.15 27.11
N VAL A 232 -2.03 -3.10 26.33
CA VAL A 232 -1.42 -1.84 26.72
C VAL A 232 -2.54 -0.83 26.80
N ASP A 233 -2.94 -0.48 28.03
CA ASP A 233 -4.01 0.49 28.24
C ASP A 233 -3.50 1.91 27.93
N ALA A 234 -4.35 2.69 27.27
CA ALA A 234 -4.10 4.11 27.06
C ALA A 234 -4.40 4.93 28.33
N PRO A 235 -3.82 6.12 28.47
CA PRO A 235 -4.10 6.98 29.62
C PRO A 235 -5.47 7.66 29.59
N ASP A 236 -6.11 7.80 28.44
CA ASP A 236 -7.45 8.37 28.26
C ASP A 236 -8.48 7.26 28.05
N ASP A 237 -9.73 7.43 28.54
CA ASP A 237 -10.81 6.41 28.44
C ASP A 237 -11.15 6.03 27.00
N TYR A 238 -11.17 7.01 26.07
CA TYR A 238 -11.16 6.80 24.66
C TYR A 238 -9.83 7.30 24.09
N ALA A 239 -9.11 6.40 23.48
CA ALA A 239 -7.77 6.67 22.97
C ALA A 239 -7.46 5.77 21.78
N ARG A 240 -8.09 6.07 20.66
CA ARG A 240 -7.96 5.26 19.45
C ARG A 240 -6.57 5.39 18.85
N THR A 241 -5.91 4.24 18.72
CA THR A 241 -4.69 4.05 17.93
C THR A 241 -5.07 3.27 16.68
N GLY A 242 -5.38 3.97 15.60
CA GLY A 242 -5.94 3.37 14.39
C GLY A 242 -4.91 3.14 13.28
N ASN A 243 -3.75 3.81 13.35
CA ASN A 243 -2.67 3.67 12.38
C ASN A 243 -1.36 3.51 13.14
N GLN A 244 -0.59 2.50 12.77
CA GLN A 244 0.68 2.20 13.38
C GLN A 244 1.78 2.07 12.31
N ALA A 245 3.02 2.27 12.75
CA ALA A 245 4.20 1.97 11.97
C ALA A 245 5.22 1.23 12.85
N GLY A 246 5.67 0.08 12.38
CA GLY A 246 6.65 -0.77 13.03
C GLY A 246 8.01 -0.72 12.36
N SER A 247 9.00 -1.34 13.00
CA SER A 247 10.34 -1.49 12.45
C SER A 247 11.06 -2.65 13.13
N ASP A 248 11.74 -3.47 12.36
CA ASP A 248 12.58 -4.56 12.89
C ASP A 248 13.83 -4.03 13.62
N ALA A 249 14.18 -2.76 13.41
CA ALA A 249 15.27 -2.09 14.10
C ALA A 249 14.88 -1.54 15.47
N SER A 250 13.60 -1.54 15.85
CA SER A 250 13.13 -0.92 17.09
C SER A 250 12.06 -1.75 17.80
N PRO A 251 12.15 -1.93 19.12
CA PRO A 251 11.08 -2.56 19.91
C PRO A 251 9.91 -1.61 20.22
N ILE A 252 9.96 -0.37 19.72
CA ILE A 252 8.93 0.64 19.94
C ILE A 252 8.05 0.74 18.69
N LEU A 253 6.74 0.58 18.86
CA LEU A 253 5.75 0.88 17.81
C LEU A 253 5.40 2.36 17.84
N LEU A 254 5.26 2.96 16.67
CA LEU A 254 4.70 4.30 16.49
C LEU A 254 3.21 4.17 16.19
N GLY A 255 2.35 4.88 16.90
CA GLY A 255 0.92 4.95 16.63
C GLY A 255 0.37 6.36 16.59
N ASP A 256 -0.73 6.57 15.88
CA ASP A 256 -1.55 7.76 16.06
C ASP A 256 -2.21 7.74 17.45
N TYR A 257 -2.81 8.88 17.86
CA TYR A 257 -3.47 8.96 19.15
C TYR A 257 -4.64 9.93 19.08
N LYS A 258 -5.85 9.40 19.04
CA LYS A 258 -7.11 10.14 18.91
C LYS A 258 -7.96 10.00 20.16
N THR A 259 -8.55 11.10 20.63
CA THR A 259 -9.27 11.16 21.90
C THR A 259 -10.69 11.70 21.80
N ASP A 260 -11.15 12.06 20.60
CA ASP A 260 -12.49 12.55 20.36
C ASP A 260 -13.28 11.58 19.47
N PRO A 261 -14.15 10.72 20.05
CA PRO A 261 -14.95 9.77 19.28
C PRO A 261 -16.04 10.43 18.41
N ASP A 262 -16.41 11.67 18.72
CA ASP A 262 -17.51 12.40 18.06
C ASP A 262 -16.99 13.32 16.93
N ALA A 263 -15.67 13.47 16.78
CA ALA A 263 -15.10 14.28 15.73
C ALA A 263 -15.35 13.66 14.35
N GLU A 264 -15.91 14.43 13.42
CA GLU A 264 -16.00 14.02 12.02
C GLU A 264 -14.63 13.71 11.42
N LEU A 265 -13.63 14.52 11.75
CA LEU A 265 -12.21 14.28 11.48
C LEU A 265 -11.39 14.84 12.62
N GLU A 266 -10.94 13.99 13.53
CA GLU A 266 -9.98 14.41 14.52
C GLU A 266 -8.60 14.61 13.89
N ARG A 267 -7.99 15.76 14.18
CA ARG A 267 -6.62 16.11 13.78
C ARG A 267 -5.71 16.04 15.00
N PRO A 268 -5.22 14.84 15.34
CA PRO A 268 -4.42 14.65 16.56
C PRO A 268 -3.10 15.41 16.48
N THR A 269 -2.65 15.91 17.63
CA THR A 269 -1.31 16.56 17.78
C THR A 269 -0.34 15.71 18.57
N ARG A 270 -0.82 14.60 19.14
CA ARG A 270 0.00 13.64 19.91
C ARG A 270 0.13 12.34 19.13
N ILE A 271 1.30 11.72 19.22
CA ILE A 271 1.56 10.36 18.81
C ILE A 271 1.73 9.47 20.03
N SER A 272 1.55 8.17 19.85
CA SER A 272 1.86 7.15 20.83
C SER A 272 3.13 6.39 20.46
N LEU A 273 4.02 6.17 21.43
CA LEU A 273 5.17 5.29 21.35
C LEU A 273 4.93 4.13 22.32
N ILE A 274 4.80 2.92 21.77
CA ILE A 274 4.44 1.73 22.55
C ILE A 274 5.66 0.83 22.67
N ASP A 275 6.21 0.73 23.89
CA ASP A 275 7.33 -0.17 24.18
C ASP A 275 6.83 -1.60 24.35
N THR A 276 7.15 -2.44 23.38
CA THR A 276 6.71 -3.84 23.34
C THR A 276 7.39 -4.73 24.40
N ARG A 277 8.52 -4.29 24.95
CA ARG A 277 9.26 -5.02 26.01
C ARG A 277 8.61 -4.85 27.37
N THR A 278 8.03 -3.67 27.61
CA THR A 278 7.46 -3.29 28.92
C THR A 278 5.95 -3.17 28.92
N ALA A 279 5.32 -3.28 27.73
CA ALA A 279 3.89 -3.06 27.50
C ALA A 279 3.42 -1.69 28.05
N LYS A 280 4.17 -0.65 27.75
CA LYS A 280 3.85 0.73 28.16
C LYS A 280 3.73 1.65 26.98
N MET A 281 2.79 2.57 27.08
CA MET A 281 2.59 3.65 26.12
C MET A 281 3.16 4.97 26.67
N LYS A 282 3.81 5.72 25.79
CA LYS A 282 4.28 7.08 26.02
C LYS A 282 3.68 7.98 24.96
N LEU A 283 3.11 9.10 25.37
CA LEU A 283 2.59 10.11 24.44
C LEU A 283 3.63 11.19 24.18
N VAL A 284 3.71 11.64 22.93
CA VAL A 284 4.57 12.74 22.50
C VAL A 284 3.73 13.78 21.81
N ASP A 285 3.77 15.02 22.28
CA ASP A 285 3.12 16.16 21.65
C ASP A 285 4.04 16.74 20.58
N LEU A 286 3.54 16.80 19.35
CA LEU A 286 4.27 17.34 18.19
C LEU A 286 4.12 18.86 18.05
N GLY A 287 3.12 19.46 18.72
CA GLY A 287 2.76 20.86 18.54
C GLY A 287 2.12 21.17 17.18
N THR A 288 1.78 20.16 16.42
CA THR A 288 1.13 20.24 15.10
C THR A 288 0.30 18.98 14.87
N SER A 289 -0.74 19.07 14.08
CA SER A 289 -1.51 17.89 13.68
C SER A 289 -0.84 17.13 12.53
N TYR A 290 -1.35 15.94 12.24
CA TYR A 290 -0.89 15.08 11.17
C TYR A 290 -2.06 14.21 10.65
N SER A 291 -1.89 13.55 9.51
CA SER A 291 -2.90 12.64 8.96
C SER A 291 -2.49 11.18 9.12
N PHE A 292 -3.38 10.27 8.81
CA PHE A 292 -3.10 8.83 8.83
C PHE A 292 -2.02 8.38 7.82
N ARG A 293 -1.65 9.23 6.84
CA ARG A 293 -0.57 8.97 5.85
C ARG A 293 0.75 9.64 6.22
N SER A 294 0.83 10.16 7.42
CA SER A 294 1.98 10.91 7.90
C SER A 294 2.99 10.09 8.69
N LEU A 295 2.66 8.86 9.06
CA LEU A 295 3.47 8.02 9.94
C LEU A 295 4.36 7.07 9.12
N ALA A 296 5.64 7.00 9.44
CA ALA A 296 6.60 6.06 8.89
C ALA A 296 7.71 5.74 9.89
N ARG A 297 8.64 4.89 9.50
CA ARG A 297 9.84 4.57 10.28
C ARG A 297 11.08 4.87 9.45
N GLY A 298 12.11 5.37 10.13
CA GLY A 298 13.43 5.54 9.55
C GLY A 298 14.26 4.25 9.58
N PRO A 299 15.42 4.22 8.90
CA PRO A 299 16.24 3.02 8.71
C PRO A 299 16.80 2.46 10.03
N HIS A 300 16.98 3.30 11.05
CA HIS A 300 17.47 2.87 12.36
C HIS A 300 16.34 2.74 13.39
N GLY A 301 15.08 2.75 12.94
CA GLY A 301 13.90 2.62 13.77
C GLY A 301 13.37 3.95 14.32
N GLU A 302 13.79 5.09 13.79
CA GLU A 302 13.26 6.40 14.14
C GLU A 302 11.75 6.46 13.87
N ALA A 303 11.01 7.16 14.71
CA ALA A 303 9.63 7.48 14.46
C ALA A 303 9.56 8.74 13.57
N LEU A 304 8.94 8.61 12.42
CA LEU A 304 8.83 9.68 11.42
C LEU A 304 7.39 10.16 11.33
N VAL A 305 7.18 11.48 11.45
CA VAL A 305 5.83 12.07 11.39
C VAL A 305 5.85 13.36 10.58
N LEU A 306 5.07 13.37 9.49
CA LEU A 306 4.86 14.56 8.66
C LEU A 306 3.74 15.42 9.24
N GLY A 307 4.09 16.54 9.87
CA GLY A 307 3.13 17.49 10.44
C GLY A 307 2.37 18.30 9.38
N THR A 308 1.19 18.81 9.76
CA THR A 308 0.42 19.74 8.91
C THR A 308 1.09 21.11 8.77
N ASN A 309 2.09 21.42 9.61
CA ASN A 309 3.00 22.54 9.45
C ASN A 309 4.09 22.30 8.39
N GLY A 310 4.03 21.18 7.67
CA GLY A 310 4.99 20.82 6.62
C GLY A 310 6.32 20.29 7.09
N VAL A 311 6.52 20.14 8.41
CA VAL A 311 7.75 19.60 9.00
C VAL A 311 7.68 18.09 9.08
N LEU A 312 8.71 17.40 8.58
CA LEU A 312 8.95 15.99 8.87
C LEU A 312 9.76 15.90 10.19
N HIS A 313 9.11 15.41 11.24
CA HIS A 313 9.71 15.18 12.53
C HIS A 313 10.42 13.81 12.53
N VAL A 314 11.70 13.79 12.83
CA VAL A 314 12.51 12.59 13.08
C VAL A 314 12.68 12.47 14.58
N ILE A 315 12.11 11.42 15.18
CA ILE A 315 11.95 11.29 16.62
C ILE A 315 12.65 10.01 17.08
N ASP A 316 13.51 10.12 18.08
CA ASP A 316 14.04 8.98 18.81
C ASP A 316 12.89 8.25 19.52
N PRO A 317 12.57 7.00 19.13
CA PRO A 317 11.41 6.29 19.67
C PRO A 317 11.56 5.92 21.15
N GLU A 318 12.77 5.77 21.68
CA GLU A 318 13.02 5.44 23.08
C GLU A 318 12.76 6.66 23.99
N THR A 319 13.26 7.81 23.59
CA THR A 319 13.15 9.02 24.39
C THR A 319 11.93 9.87 24.05
N GLY A 320 11.37 9.74 22.86
CA GLY A 320 10.30 10.56 22.32
C GLY A 320 10.74 12.00 22.03
N LYS A 321 12.03 12.27 21.94
CA LYS A 321 12.56 13.57 21.57
C LYS A 321 12.78 13.67 20.07
N ALA A 322 12.50 14.84 19.51
CA ALA A 322 12.85 15.11 18.14
C ALA A 322 14.37 15.26 18.02
N ASP A 323 14.99 14.36 17.27
CA ASP A 323 16.43 14.44 16.93
C ASP A 323 16.65 15.41 15.79
N LYS A 324 15.69 15.47 14.85
CA LYS A 324 15.76 16.32 13.68
C LYS A 324 14.38 16.80 13.24
N LYS A 325 14.34 17.96 12.60
CA LYS A 325 13.18 18.53 11.93
C LYS A 325 13.59 18.93 10.51
N ILE A 326 12.89 18.40 9.52
CA ILE A 326 13.13 18.66 8.10
C ILE A 326 11.95 19.48 7.58
N GLU A 327 12.22 20.70 7.12
CA GLU A 327 11.23 21.56 6.46
C GLU A 327 10.89 20.97 5.09
N ALA A 328 9.91 20.05 5.07
CA ALA A 328 9.62 19.28 3.87
C ALA A 328 8.64 20.00 2.94
N LEU A 329 7.58 20.58 3.48
CA LEU A 329 6.51 21.23 2.74
C LEU A 329 6.18 22.60 3.32
N GLY A 330 5.26 23.33 2.70
CA GLY A 330 4.52 24.40 3.37
C GLY A 330 3.38 23.85 4.23
N ASP A 331 2.73 24.72 5.02
CA ASP A 331 1.55 24.39 5.79
C ASP A 331 0.45 23.81 4.89
N TRP A 332 -0.26 22.81 5.41
CA TRP A 332 -1.36 22.17 4.71
C TRP A 332 -2.50 21.80 5.66
N THR A 333 -3.67 21.57 5.10
CA THR A 333 -4.87 21.16 5.86
C THR A 333 -5.32 19.80 5.38
N GLU A 334 -5.56 18.89 6.32
CA GLU A 334 -6.13 17.58 6.01
C GLU A 334 -7.56 17.72 5.50
N PRO A 335 -7.90 17.18 4.30
CA PRO A 335 -9.27 17.20 3.79
C PRO A 335 -10.16 16.24 4.59
N LEU A 336 -11.47 16.53 4.68
CA LEU A 336 -12.45 15.69 5.38
C LEU A 336 -12.63 14.33 4.69
N ASP A 337 -12.76 14.33 3.38
CA ASP A 337 -12.88 13.10 2.63
C ASP A 337 -11.52 12.38 2.56
N TRP A 338 -11.48 11.14 3.05
CA TRP A 338 -10.26 10.35 3.15
C TRP A 338 -9.66 9.97 1.78
N GLN A 339 -10.45 9.97 0.72
CA GLN A 339 -10.00 9.71 -0.64
C GLN A 339 -9.41 10.95 -1.34
N GLN A 340 -9.63 12.15 -0.78
CA GLN A 340 -9.04 13.35 -1.35
C GLN A 340 -7.52 13.38 -1.18
N PRO A 341 -6.80 13.93 -2.17
CA PRO A 341 -5.35 14.07 -2.12
C PRO A 341 -4.86 14.82 -0.88
N ARG A 342 -3.92 14.23 -0.18
CA ARG A 342 -3.20 14.80 0.96
C ARG A 342 -1.73 14.43 0.92
N PRO A 343 -0.83 15.17 1.59
CA PRO A 343 0.56 14.77 1.72
C PRO A 343 0.70 13.36 2.28
N THR A 344 1.54 12.58 1.62
CA THR A 344 1.84 11.18 1.95
C THR A 344 3.33 11.05 2.17
N LEU A 345 3.72 10.33 3.22
CA LEU A 345 5.09 9.97 3.52
C LEU A 345 5.34 8.50 3.17
N PHE A 346 6.32 8.24 2.35
CA PHE A 346 6.87 6.91 2.08
C PHE A 346 8.36 6.93 2.35
N VAL A 347 8.89 5.90 2.96
CA VAL A 347 10.32 5.79 3.29
C VAL A 347 10.87 4.50 2.70
N ARG A 348 12.02 4.62 2.06
CA ARG A 348 12.84 3.50 1.62
C ARG A 348 14.30 3.82 1.93
N ASP A 349 14.96 2.91 2.63
CA ASP A 349 16.31 3.10 3.14
C ASP A 349 16.46 4.44 3.88
N HIS A 350 17.42 5.24 3.50
CA HIS A 350 17.69 6.56 4.09
C HIS A 350 16.91 7.70 3.41
N THR A 351 15.95 7.39 2.52
CA THR A 351 15.23 8.42 1.76
C THR A 351 13.77 8.50 2.17
N ALA A 352 13.34 9.69 2.56
CA ALA A 352 11.94 10.04 2.75
C ALA A 352 11.37 10.68 1.49
N TYR A 353 10.33 10.09 0.94
CA TYR A 353 9.57 10.60 -0.19
C TYR A 353 8.28 11.24 0.33
N VAL A 354 8.07 12.50 -0.02
CA VAL A 354 6.93 13.29 0.48
C VAL A 354 6.16 13.88 -0.69
N SER A 355 4.89 13.53 -0.80
CA SER A 355 4.02 14.14 -1.81
C SER A 355 3.45 15.48 -1.32
N GLU A 356 3.32 16.44 -2.24
CA GLU A 356 2.69 17.74 -2.04
C GLU A 356 1.59 17.95 -3.09
N PRO A 357 0.40 17.33 -2.89
CA PRO A 357 -0.67 17.33 -3.90
C PRO A 357 -1.13 18.71 -4.30
N GLY A 358 -1.19 19.67 -3.38
CA GLY A 358 -1.58 21.05 -3.64
C GLY A 358 -0.71 21.76 -4.68
N LYS A 359 0.56 21.38 -4.78
CA LYS A 359 1.52 21.86 -5.81
C LYS A 359 1.76 20.82 -6.91
N ARG A 360 1.17 19.62 -6.79
CA ARG A 360 1.43 18.48 -7.69
C ARG A 360 2.91 18.10 -7.71
N GLN A 361 3.56 18.15 -6.56
CA GLN A 361 4.98 17.87 -6.41
C GLN A 361 5.22 16.61 -5.60
N LEU A 362 6.34 15.98 -5.87
CA LEU A 362 6.96 14.93 -5.07
C LEU A 362 8.38 15.33 -4.75
N HIS A 363 8.79 15.14 -3.52
CA HIS A 363 10.10 15.50 -3.01
C HIS A 363 10.78 14.26 -2.40
N ALA A 364 12.10 14.19 -2.53
CA ALA A 364 12.94 13.22 -1.84
C ALA A 364 13.89 13.96 -0.88
N TYR A 365 14.01 13.44 0.34
CA TYR A 365 14.87 13.98 1.39
C TYR A 365 15.77 12.89 1.93
N ASP A 366 17.02 13.19 2.14
CA ASP A 366 17.94 12.35 2.88
C ASP A 366 17.67 12.47 4.39
N LEU A 367 17.38 11.34 5.03
CA LEU A 367 17.02 11.31 6.46
C LEU A 367 18.22 11.60 7.37
N ASP A 368 19.43 11.28 6.94
CA ASP A 368 20.65 11.47 7.76
C ASP A 368 21.09 12.94 7.78
N SER A 369 21.11 13.60 6.62
CA SER A 369 21.48 15.02 6.54
C SER A 369 20.30 15.97 6.74
N GLY A 370 19.08 15.53 6.38
CA GLY A 370 17.90 16.37 6.27
C GLY A 370 17.83 17.19 4.98
N GLU A 371 18.74 16.98 4.06
CA GLU A 371 18.80 17.73 2.81
C GLU A 371 17.77 17.24 1.79
N LYS A 372 17.22 18.17 1.02
CA LYS A 372 16.39 17.83 -0.14
C LYS A 372 17.28 17.31 -1.26
N LEU A 373 17.08 16.05 -1.65
CA LEU A 373 17.83 15.42 -2.73
C LEU A 373 17.32 15.87 -4.10
N THR A 374 16.01 15.79 -4.30
CA THR A 374 15.39 16.13 -5.59
C THR A 374 13.90 16.43 -5.45
N SER A 375 13.30 16.94 -6.49
CA SER A 375 11.85 17.13 -6.59
C SER A 375 11.37 17.11 -8.03
N VAL A 376 10.11 16.74 -8.23
CA VAL A 376 9.44 16.73 -9.54
C VAL A 376 8.04 17.32 -9.44
N THR A 377 7.59 17.94 -10.53
CA THR A 377 6.19 18.35 -10.69
C THR A 377 5.48 17.35 -11.59
N LEU A 378 4.35 16.83 -11.12
CA LEU A 378 3.53 15.83 -11.79
C LEU A 378 2.35 16.47 -12.53
N PRO A 379 1.78 15.80 -13.55
CA PRO A 379 0.65 16.37 -14.30
C PRO A 379 -0.62 16.55 -13.45
N LYS A 380 -0.89 15.65 -12.50
CA LYS A 380 -2.02 15.70 -11.57
C LYS A 380 -1.56 15.54 -10.12
N ALA A 381 -2.43 15.93 -9.18
CA ALA A 381 -2.24 15.68 -7.75
C ALA A 381 -2.23 14.17 -7.46
N THR A 382 -1.35 13.74 -6.59
CA THR A 382 -1.26 12.33 -6.15
C THR A 382 -2.14 12.08 -4.94
N ASN A 383 -2.70 10.86 -4.86
CA ASN A 383 -3.49 10.38 -3.72
C ASN A 383 -2.63 9.60 -2.73
N GLU A 384 -1.92 8.59 -3.22
CA GLU A 384 -1.04 7.75 -2.42
C GLU A 384 0.33 7.63 -3.06
N LEU A 385 1.31 7.29 -2.25
CA LEU A 385 2.69 7.10 -2.66
C LEU A 385 3.22 5.83 -2.02
N SER A 386 3.87 5.02 -2.82
CA SER A 386 4.53 3.79 -2.43
C SER A 386 5.71 3.51 -3.37
N GLY A 387 6.32 2.37 -3.22
CA GLY A 387 7.38 1.88 -4.09
C GLY A 387 7.65 0.42 -3.85
N THR A 388 8.60 -0.11 -4.58
CA THR A 388 9.16 -1.41 -4.27
C THR A 388 10.07 -1.32 -3.05
N VAL A 389 10.27 -2.41 -2.36
CA VAL A 389 11.13 -2.52 -1.18
C VAL A 389 11.84 -3.84 -1.21
N ASP A 390 12.98 -3.92 -0.57
CA ASP A 390 13.70 -5.18 -0.41
C ASP A 390 12.85 -6.21 0.34
N GLY A 391 12.98 -7.47 -0.04
CA GLY A 391 12.26 -8.59 0.57
C GLY A 391 12.83 -8.97 1.94
N HIS A 392 12.52 -8.20 2.98
CA HIS A 392 12.90 -8.51 4.37
C HIS A 392 11.68 -8.78 5.22
#